data_b346dd7e3d9035a74e970c69de3ed7d7
#
_entry.id   b346dd7e3d9035a74e970c69de3ed7d7
#
_cell.length_a   1.000
_cell.length_b   1.000
_cell.length_c   1.000
_cell.angle_alpha   90.00
_cell.angle_beta   90.00
_cell.angle_gamma   90.00
#
_symmetry.space_group_name_H-M   'P 1'
#
loop_
_entity.id
_entity.type
_entity.pdbx_description
1 polymer ?
#
loop_
_entity_poly.entity_id
_entity_poly.type
_entity_poly.pdbx_seq_one_letter_code
_entity_poly.pdbx_strand_id
1 'polypeptide(L)'
;EIGSGLVGSEMCIRDSGKVIAGSINLDTIGAAAPNGTNVIHITSEGYRDEIVVDLDKISRANYPKGTFALVAGMMEGAKKNGFQTAGFDAYVSTNVIAAAGVSSSASFEMLICVIIDYFFNDSKMTYTDYAKIGQYAENVYWDKASGMMDQMACAVGGPVLFDFADRNDLKYSKLDFSYGKFDHKLVIAVSYTHLRAHETGAYL
;
A
#
# COMPACT_ATOMS: atom_id res chain seq x y z
N GLU A 1 -7.49 28.52 9.80
CA GLU A 1 -7.20 27.52 10.85
C GLU A 1 -7.86 26.20 10.45
N ILE A 2 -7.08 25.27 9.98
CA ILE A 2 -7.55 23.90 9.76
C ILE A 2 -7.35 23.17 11.08
N GLY A 3 -8.44 22.98 11.81
CA GLY A 3 -8.41 22.33 13.12
C GLY A 3 -7.98 20.87 13.01
N SER A 4 -7.12 20.45 13.92
CA SER A 4 -6.55 19.10 14.06
C SER A 4 -7.55 17.98 14.42
N GLY A 5 -8.85 18.21 14.23
CA GLY A 5 -9.93 17.27 14.57
C GLY A 5 -10.58 16.53 13.41
N LEU A 6 -10.10 16.71 12.17
CA LEU A 6 -10.80 16.28 10.95
C LEU A 6 -10.34 14.95 10.34
N VAL A 7 -9.36 14.25 10.92
CA VAL A 7 -8.82 13.02 10.34
C VAL A 7 -9.88 11.94 10.13
N GLY A 8 -10.85 11.82 11.03
CA GLY A 8 -11.94 10.84 10.88
C GLY A 8 -12.99 11.24 9.84
N SER A 9 -13.32 12.52 9.72
CA SER A 9 -14.31 13.01 8.75
C SER A 9 -13.76 13.05 7.33
N GLU A 10 -12.49 13.37 7.16
CA GLU A 10 -11.83 13.32 5.84
C GLU A 10 -11.72 11.89 5.31
N MET A 11 -11.46 10.89 6.16
CA MET A 11 -11.52 9.50 5.76
C MET A 11 -12.91 9.07 5.30
N CYS A 12 -13.96 9.44 6.02
CA CYS A 12 -15.33 9.15 5.61
C CYS A 12 -15.71 9.81 4.27
N ILE A 13 -15.29 11.04 4.02
CA ILE A 13 -15.55 11.75 2.76
C ILE A 13 -14.77 11.11 1.61
N ARG A 14 -13.50 10.76 1.82
CA ARG A 14 -12.67 10.10 0.81
C ARG A 14 -13.17 8.71 0.45
N ASP A 15 -13.72 7.98 1.43
CA ASP A 15 -14.14 6.59 1.26
C ASP A 15 -15.60 6.43 0.81
N SER A 16 -16.34 7.51 0.63
CA SER A 16 -17.76 7.48 0.23
C SER A 16 -18.14 8.54 -0.81
N GLY A 17 -17.17 9.25 -1.35
CA GLY A 17 -17.38 10.33 -2.32
C GLY A 17 -16.53 10.22 -3.57
N LYS A 18 -16.53 11.30 -4.36
CA LYS A 18 -15.64 11.44 -5.52
C LYS A 18 -14.37 12.16 -5.12
N VAL A 19 -13.23 11.63 -5.54
CA VAL A 19 -11.91 12.18 -5.24
C VAL A 19 -11.01 12.09 -6.46
N ILE A 20 -10.15 13.09 -6.64
CA ILE A 20 -9.04 13.04 -7.60
C ILE A 20 -7.78 12.73 -6.80
N ALA A 21 -7.12 11.65 -7.17
CA ALA A 21 -5.81 11.30 -6.64
C ALA A 21 -4.89 10.85 -7.78
N GLY A 22 -3.59 10.78 -7.52
CA GLY A 22 -2.65 10.37 -8.55
C GLY A 22 -1.32 9.96 -7.98
N SER A 23 -0.65 9.05 -8.68
CA SER A 23 0.73 8.69 -8.38
C SER A 23 1.68 9.84 -8.75
N ILE A 24 2.79 9.88 -8.05
CA ILE A 24 3.91 10.80 -8.30
C ILE A 24 5.07 10.02 -8.93
N ASN A 25 6.16 10.71 -9.26
CA ASN A 25 7.37 10.12 -9.87
C ASN A 25 8.37 9.57 -8.84
N LEU A 26 7.88 9.04 -7.73
CA LEU A 26 8.65 8.27 -6.77
C LEU A 26 8.19 6.82 -6.82
N ASP A 27 9.13 5.89 -6.85
CA ASP A 27 8.85 4.50 -7.14
C ASP A 27 9.28 3.57 -6.01
N THR A 28 8.55 2.47 -5.86
CA THR A 28 9.00 1.26 -5.17
C THR A 28 9.15 0.16 -6.20
N ILE A 29 10.34 -0.37 -6.34
CA ILE A 29 10.68 -1.40 -7.32
C ILE A 29 11.21 -2.64 -6.62
N GLY A 30 11.12 -3.79 -7.29
CA GLY A 30 11.63 -5.03 -6.74
C GLY A 30 11.98 -6.05 -7.81
N ALA A 31 12.93 -6.91 -7.49
CA ALA A 31 13.19 -8.15 -8.19
C ALA A 31 12.70 -9.29 -7.32
N ALA A 32 11.90 -10.21 -7.87
CA ALA A 32 11.33 -11.31 -7.12
C ALA A 32 11.33 -12.61 -7.92
N ALA A 33 11.32 -13.74 -7.20
CA ALA A 33 11.17 -15.08 -7.78
C ALA A 33 10.47 -16.01 -6.80
N PRO A 34 9.62 -16.95 -7.26
CA PRO A 34 9.12 -18.04 -6.43
C PRO A 34 10.27 -18.87 -5.88
N ASN A 35 10.19 -19.27 -4.62
CA ASN A 35 11.24 -20.07 -3.97
C ASN A 35 10.83 -21.53 -3.69
N GLY A 36 9.62 -21.91 -4.09
CA GLY A 36 9.10 -23.27 -3.94
C GLY A 36 8.76 -23.65 -2.49
N THR A 37 8.69 -22.70 -1.58
CA THR A 37 8.36 -22.92 -0.17
C THR A 37 7.06 -22.19 0.23
N ASN A 38 6.68 -22.27 1.51
CA ASN A 38 5.61 -21.47 2.11
C ASN A 38 6.17 -20.29 2.93
N VAL A 39 7.39 -19.85 2.64
CA VAL A 39 8.02 -18.73 3.35
C VAL A 39 8.33 -17.60 2.39
N ILE A 40 7.98 -16.38 2.76
CA ILE A 40 8.33 -15.17 2.03
C ILE A 40 9.57 -14.55 2.66
N HIS A 41 10.55 -14.20 1.83
CA HIS A 41 11.74 -13.48 2.20
C HIS A 41 11.83 -12.17 1.42
N ILE A 42 11.85 -11.03 2.10
CA ILE A 42 12.00 -9.73 1.45
C ILE A 42 13.16 -8.98 2.10
N THR A 43 14.18 -8.70 1.31
CA THR A 43 15.27 -7.80 1.67
C THR A 43 14.97 -6.41 1.10
N SER A 44 15.01 -5.39 1.94
CA SER A 44 14.80 -4.00 1.51
C SER A 44 16.11 -3.22 1.56
N GLU A 45 16.40 -2.49 0.48
CA GLU A 45 17.60 -1.65 0.39
C GLU A 45 17.65 -0.62 1.53
N GLY A 46 18.79 -0.54 2.20
CA GLY A 46 18.99 0.39 3.33
C GLY A 46 18.46 -0.11 4.69
N TYR A 47 17.77 -1.24 4.73
CA TYR A 47 17.33 -1.87 5.97
C TYR A 47 18.20 -3.10 6.27
N ARG A 48 18.47 -3.32 7.58
CA ARG A 48 19.33 -4.44 8.03
C ARG A 48 18.56 -5.75 8.15
N ASP A 49 17.29 -5.67 8.53
CA ASP A 49 16.49 -6.83 8.85
C ASP A 49 15.71 -7.29 7.64
N GLU A 50 15.79 -8.57 7.34
CA GLU A 50 14.98 -9.23 6.33
C GLU A 50 13.55 -9.41 6.86
N ILE A 51 12.56 -9.20 6.02
CA ILE A 51 11.16 -9.50 6.32
C ILE A 51 10.94 -10.98 5.98
N VAL A 52 10.69 -11.80 7.00
CA VAL A 52 10.40 -13.22 6.84
C VAL A 52 8.98 -13.52 7.30
N VAL A 53 8.14 -14.07 6.44
CA VAL A 53 6.75 -14.43 6.72
C VAL A 53 6.49 -15.88 6.34
N ASP A 54 6.19 -16.70 7.34
CA ASP A 54 5.79 -18.10 7.20
C ASP A 54 4.26 -18.16 6.96
N LEU A 55 3.86 -18.58 5.77
CA LEU A 55 2.46 -18.62 5.33
C LEU A 55 1.61 -19.65 6.09
N ASP A 56 2.25 -20.64 6.71
CA ASP A 56 1.58 -21.63 7.55
C ASP A 56 1.28 -21.10 8.96
N LYS A 57 1.90 -19.97 9.34
CA LYS A 57 1.78 -19.35 10.66
C LYS A 57 1.12 -17.98 10.63
N ILE A 58 0.46 -17.62 9.54
CA ILE A 58 -0.20 -16.31 9.42
C ILE A 58 -1.27 -16.18 10.51
N SER A 59 -1.03 -15.25 11.40
CA SER A 59 -1.99 -14.80 12.40
C SER A 59 -1.52 -13.46 12.96
N ARG A 60 -2.45 -12.66 13.45
CA ARG A 60 -2.11 -11.41 14.14
C ARG A 60 -1.27 -11.63 15.41
N ALA A 61 -1.41 -12.78 16.06
CA ALA A 61 -0.61 -13.12 17.25
C ALA A 61 0.87 -13.36 16.90
N ASN A 62 1.15 -13.96 15.74
CA ASN A 62 2.51 -14.23 15.29
C ASN A 62 3.16 -13.02 14.62
N TYR A 63 2.34 -12.15 14.01
CA TYR A 63 2.78 -10.93 13.32
C TYR A 63 2.03 -9.72 13.90
N PRO A 64 2.39 -9.25 15.10
CA PRO A 64 1.57 -8.27 15.82
C PRO A 64 1.69 -6.83 15.30
N LYS A 65 2.80 -6.48 14.64
CA LYS A 65 3.06 -5.12 14.12
C LYS A 65 4.21 -5.08 13.12
N GLY A 66 4.41 -3.90 12.51
CA GLY A 66 5.50 -3.64 11.58
C GLY A 66 5.25 -4.20 10.18
N THR A 67 6.26 -4.15 9.34
CA THR A 67 6.17 -4.57 7.93
C THR A 67 5.88 -6.07 7.80
N PHE A 68 6.34 -6.89 8.75
CA PHE A 68 5.98 -8.32 8.83
C PHE A 68 4.45 -8.51 8.91
N ALA A 69 3.81 -7.74 9.78
CA ALA A 69 2.36 -7.79 9.95
C ALA A 69 1.63 -7.34 8.67
N LEU A 70 2.14 -6.31 8.01
CA LEU A 70 1.58 -5.83 6.75
C LEU A 70 1.63 -6.93 5.68
N VAL A 71 2.78 -7.57 5.47
CA VAL A 71 2.93 -8.66 4.49
C VAL A 71 2.06 -9.86 4.86
N ALA A 72 2.03 -10.26 6.13
CA ALA A 72 1.16 -11.34 6.61
C ALA A 72 -0.33 -11.02 6.36
N GLY A 73 -0.73 -9.78 6.64
CA GLY A 73 -2.09 -9.29 6.38
C GLY A 73 -2.46 -9.28 4.90
N MET A 74 -1.51 -8.93 4.03
CA MET A 74 -1.72 -8.99 2.58
C MET A 74 -1.93 -10.42 2.10
N MET A 75 -1.16 -11.39 2.60
CA MET A 75 -1.31 -12.80 2.24
C MET A 75 -2.64 -13.37 2.73
N GLU A 76 -3.06 -13.01 3.94
CA GLU A 76 -4.40 -13.39 4.43
C GLU A 76 -5.51 -12.71 3.62
N GLY A 77 -5.36 -11.42 3.32
CA GLY A 77 -6.29 -10.65 2.49
C GLY A 77 -6.43 -11.24 1.08
N ALA A 78 -5.32 -11.64 0.46
CA ALA A 78 -5.34 -12.31 -0.84
C ALA A 78 -6.10 -13.64 -0.78
N LYS A 79 -5.80 -14.51 0.20
CA LYS A 79 -6.52 -15.78 0.39
C LYS A 79 -8.02 -15.57 0.62
N LYS A 80 -8.42 -14.57 1.41
CA LYS A 80 -9.84 -14.25 1.66
C LYS A 80 -10.59 -13.77 0.41
N ASN A 81 -9.87 -13.15 -0.52
CA ASN A 81 -10.42 -12.76 -1.82
C ASN A 81 -10.31 -13.85 -2.89
N GLY A 82 -9.91 -15.07 -2.53
CA GLY A 82 -9.86 -16.23 -3.43
C GLY A 82 -8.58 -16.35 -4.25
N PHE A 83 -7.55 -15.56 -3.94
CA PHE A 83 -6.27 -15.60 -4.65
C PHE A 83 -5.26 -16.55 -4.02
N GLN A 84 -4.39 -17.10 -4.86
CA GLN A 84 -3.32 -17.98 -4.43
C GLN A 84 -2.15 -17.19 -3.86
N THR A 85 -1.48 -17.76 -2.86
CA THR A 85 -0.26 -17.21 -2.29
C THR A 85 0.72 -18.36 -2.06
N ALA A 86 2.00 -18.12 -2.36
CA ALA A 86 3.08 -19.06 -2.08
C ALA A 86 4.35 -18.27 -1.70
N GLY A 87 5.39 -18.98 -1.28
CA GLY A 87 6.66 -18.36 -0.91
C GLY A 87 7.41 -17.80 -2.10
N PHE A 88 8.04 -16.67 -1.88
CA PHE A 88 8.92 -16.01 -2.84
C PHE A 88 10.05 -15.28 -2.12
N ASP A 89 11.14 -15.06 -2.84
CA ASP A 89 12.22 -14.19 -2.42
C ASP A 89 12.12 -12.87 -3.20
N ALA A 90 12.36 -11.74 -2.55
CA ALA A 90 12.35 -10.44 -3.18
C ALA A 90 13.44 -9.52 -2.63
N TYR A 91 14.01 -8.71 -3.51
CA TYR A 91 14.83 -7.56 -3.16
C TYR A 91 14.10 -6.30 -3.58
N VAL A 92 13.88 -5.38 -2.65
CA VAL A 92 13.07 -4.17 -2.85
C VAL A 92 13.90 -2.92 -2.62
N SER A 93 13.74 -1.94 -3.50
CA SER A 93 14.28 -0.59 -3.36
C SER A 93 13.16 0.43 -3.51
N THR A 94 13.22 1.52 -2.75
CA THR A 94 12.23 2.59 -2.82
C THR A 94 12.86 3.96 -2.65
N ASN A 95 12.42 4.93 -3.45
CA ASN A 95 12.69 6.33 -3.24
C ASN A 95 11.47 7.10 -2.68
N VAL A 96 10.38 6.38 -2.39
CA VAL A 96 9.19 6.95 -1.73
C VAL A 96 9.52 7.20 -0.26
N ILE A 97 9.51 8.47 0.12
CA ILE A 97 9.92 8.91 1.46
C ILE A 97 8.92 8.39 2.50
N ALA A 98 9.39 7.57 3.43
CA ALA A 98 8.57 7.08 4.53
C ALA A 98 8.09 8.23 5.43
N ALA A 99 6.87 8.13 5.95
CA ALA A 99 6.25 9.11 6.85
C ALA A 99 6.13 10.54 6.29
N ALA A 100 6.27 10.72 4.98
CA ALA A 100 6.12 12.02 4.31
C ALA A 100 4.69 12.31 3.79
N GLY A 101 3.72 11.46 4.11
CA GLY A 101 2.35 11.59 3.62
C GLY A 101 2.16 11.28 2.14
N VAL A 102 3.12 10.60 1.52
CA VAL A 102 3.10 10.21 0.10
C VAL A 102 2.84 8.70 -0.09
N SER A 103 2.23 8.08 0.90
CA SER A 103 1.70 6.71 0.85
C SER A 103 2.73 5.62 0.52
N SER A 104 3.89 5.67 1.20
CA SER A 104 4.94 4.65 1.03
C SER A 104 4.46 3.22 1.34
N SER A 105 3.54 3.04 2.30
CA SER A 105 2.93 1.74 2.59
C SER A 105 2.15 1.23 1.39
N ALA A 106 1.27 2.04 0.81
CA ALA A 106 0.47 1.64 -0.35
C ALA A 106 1.35 1.31 -1.57
N SER A 107 2.43 2.06 -1.79
CA SER A 107 3.39 1.75 -2.86
C SER A 107 4.04 0.38 -2.68
N PHE A 108 4.46 0.04 -1.46
CA PHE A 108 5.00 -1.28 -1.13
C PHE A 108 3.94 -2.38 -1.26
N GLU A 109 2.73 -2.14 -0.76
CA GLU A 109 1.60 -3.08 -0.87
C GLU A 109 1.29 -3.43 -2.32
N MET A 110 1.27 -2.43 -3.20
CA MET A 110 0.99 -2.67 -4.63
C MET A 110 2.11 -3.47 -5.29
N LEU A 111 3.37 -3.26 -4.93
CA LEU A 111 4.47 -4.11 -5.40
C LEU A 111 4.27 -5.58 -5.00
N ILE A 112 3.90 -5.84 -3.73
CA ILE A 112 3.62 -7.20 -3.27
C ILE A 112 2.42 -7.80 -4.00
N CYS A 113 1.36 -7.02 -4.25
CA CYS A 113 0.22 -7.49 -5.05
C CYS A 113 0.65 -7.88 -6.48
N VAL A 114 1.48 -7.07 -7.13
CA VAL A 114 2.01 -7.40 -8.47
C VAL A 114 2.81 -8.71 -8.45
N ILE A 115 3.64 -8.91 -7.44
CA ILE A 115 4.44 -10.15 -7.30
C ILE A 115 3.52 -11.38 -7.18
N ILE A 116 2.56 -11.36 -6.27
CA ILE A 116 1.66 -12.52 -6.08
C ILE A 116 0.73 -12.73 -7.27
N ASP A 117 0.29 -11.67 -7.93
CA ASP A 117 -0.55 -11.77 -9.10
C ASP A 117 0.20 -12.38 -10.28
N TYR A 118 1.38 -11.88 -10.56
CA TYR A 118 2.19 -12.37 -11.67
C TYR A 118 2.59 -13.84 -11.52
N PHE A 119 3.08 -14.22 -10.33
CA PHE A 119 3.62 -15.56 -10.14
C PHE A 119 2.58 -16.63 -9.78
N PHE A 120 1.47 -16.26 -9.15
CA PHE A 120 0.55 -17.24 -8.56
C PHE A 120 -0.91 -17.06 -9.01
N ASN A 121 -1.24 -16.00 -9.76
CA ASN A 121 -2.63 -15.71 -10.15
C ASN A 121 -2.79 -15.38 -11.65
N ASP A 122 -1.80 -15.71 -12.49
CA ASP A 122 -1.85 -15.52 -13.95
C ASP A 122 -2.16 -14.05 -14.38
N SER A 123 -1.79 -13.07 -13.57
CA SER A 123 -2.09 -11.64 -13.79
C SER A 123 -3.60 -11.36 -13.96
N LYS A 124 -4.44 -12.01 -13.19
CA LYS A 124 -5.92 -11.89 -13.26
C LYS A 124 -6.52 -10.99 -12.20
N MET A 125 -5.72 -10.53 -11.24
CA MET A 125 -6.20 -9.61 -10.20
C MET A 125 -6.45 -8.22 -10.78
N THR A 126 -7.52 -7.59 -10.34
CA THR A 126 -7.83 -6.21 -10.71
C THR A 126 -7.17 -5.22 -9.76
N TYR A 127 -7.03 -3.95 -10.14
CA TYR A 127 -6.56 -2.89 -9.25
C TYR A 127 -7.43 -2.74 -7.99
N THR A 128 -8.72 -3.03 -8.12
CA THR A 128 -9.63 -3.05 -6.96
C THR A 128 -9.31 -4.20 -6.01
N ASP A 129 -8.91 -5.37 -6.51
CA ASP A 129 -8.47 -6.48 -5.69
C ASP A 129 -7.18 -6.12 -4.94
N TYR A 130 -6.21 -5.51 -5.61
CA TYR A 130 -4.99 -5.00 -4.99
C TYR A 130 -5.32 -4.04 -3.83
N ALA A 131 -6.21 -3.06 -4.08
CA ALA A 131 -6.59 -2.09 -3.07
C ALA A 131 -7.33 -2.71 -1.88
N LYS A 132 -8.20 -3.69 -2.12
CA LYS A 132 -8.88 -4.43 -1.04
C LYS A 132 -7.91 -5.22 -0.18
N ILE A 133 -6.91 -5.85 -0.81
CA ILE A 133 -5.87 -6.61 -0.10
C ILE A 133 -5.02 -5.68 0.78
N GLY A 134 -4.53 -4.56 0.24
CA GLY A 134 -3.76 -3.58 0.99
C GLY A 134 -4.58 -2.96 2.14
N GLN A 135 -5.81 -2.53 1.87
CA GLN A 135 -6.72 -2.02 2.89
C GLN A 135 -6.97 -3.04 4.02
N TYR A 136 -7.17 -4.31 3.66
CA TYR A 136 -7.34 -5.38 4.65
C TYR A 136 -6.10 -5.48 5.55
N ALA A 137 -4.91 -5.48 4.97
CA ALA A 137 -3.67 -5.58 5.71
C ALA A 137 -3.47 -4.38 6.67
N GLU A 138 -3.70 -3.16 6.21
CA GLU A 138 -3.61 -1.97 7.06
C GLU A 138 -4.65 -1.98 8.19
N ASN A 139 -5.91 -2.31 7.89
CA ASN A 139 -7.00 -2.24 8.88
C ASN A 139 -6.95 -3.36 9.91
N VAL A 140 -6.55 -4.58 9.50
CA VAL A 140 -6.62 -5.76 10.37
C VAL A 140 -5.30 -6.05 11.07
N TYR A 141 -4.17 -5.82 10.39
CA TYR A 141 -2.86 -6.16 10.94
C TYR A 141 -2.09 -4.95 11.45
N TRP A 142 -2.28 -3.78 10.84
CA TRP A 142 -1.57 -2.57 11.25
C TRP A 142 -2.38 -1.66 12.18
N ASP A 143 -3.62 -1.99 12.50
CA ASP A 143 -4.54 -1.15 13.29
C ASP A 143 -4.67 0.28 12.75
N LYS A 144 -4.43 0.46 11.45
CA LYS A 144 -4.53 1.74 10.75
C LYS A 144 -5.85 1.78 9.98
N ALA A 145 -6.80 2.56 10.47
CA ALA A 145 -8.06 2.78 9.75
C ALA A 145 -7.77 3.52 8.43
N SER A 146 -7.71 2.79 7.33
CA SER A 146 -7.43 3.33 5.99
C SER A 146 -8.55 3.00 5.01
N GLY A 147 -8.75 3.91 4.05
CA GLY A 147 -9.56 3.67 2.86
C GLY A 147 -8.75 2.99 1.74
N MET A 148 -9.31 2.95 0.54
CA MET A 148 -8.66 2.36 -0.64
C MET A 148 -8.03 3.41 -1.58
N MET A 149 -8.07 4.69 -1.25
CA MET A 149 -7.66 5.76 -2.16
C MET A 149 -6.18 5.66 -2.53
N ASP A 150 -5.32 5.50 -1.54
CA ASP A 150 -3.88 5.48 -1.71
C ASP A 150 -3.45 4.26 -2.54
N GLN A 151 -3.99 3.09 -2.19
CA GLN A 151 -3.75 1.85 -2.92
C GLN A 151 -4.21 1.95 -4.37
N MET A 152 -5.42 2.50 -4.59
CA MET A 152 -5.95 2.69 -5.94
C MET A 152 -5.11 3.68 -6.75
N ALA A 153 -4.67 4.78 -6.14
CA ALA A 153 -3.83 5.76 -6.82
C ALA A 153 -2.47 5.16 -7.24
N CYS A 154 -1.84 4.36 -6.38
CA CYS A 154 -0.60 3.64 -6.69
C CYS A 154 -0.82 2.58 -7.78
N ALA A 155 -1.89 1.78 -7.70
CA ALA A 155 -2.15 0.68 -8.63
C ALA A 155 -2.51 1.17 -10.04
N VAL A 156 -3.39 2.17 -10.15
CA VAL A 156 -3.89 2.68 -11.45
C VAL A 156 -2.86 3.56 -12.16
N GLY A 157 -2.11 4.35 -11.40
CA GLY A 157 -1.08 5.25 -11.90
C GLY A 157 -1.61 6.47 -12.64
N GLY A 158 -0.90 7.60 -12.51
CA GLY A 158 -1.30 8.89 -13.08
C GLY A 158 -2.47 9.55 -12.34
N PRO A 159 -2.97 10.70 -12.82
CA PRO A 159 -4.13 11.36 -12.25
C PRO A 159 -5.42 10.60 -12.56
N VAL A 160 -6.22 10.32 -11.54
CA VAL A 160 -7.42 9.48 -11.62
C VAL A 160 -8.56 10.11 -10.82
N LEU A 161 -9.74 10.15 -11.39
CA LEU A 161 -10.98 10.41 -10.66
C LEU A 161 -11.53 9.08 -10.16
N PHE A 162 -11.70 8.96 -8.87
CA PHE A 162 -12.33 7.82 -8.21
C PHE A 162 -13.72 8.18 -7.71
N ASP A 163 -14.65 7.23 -7.80
CA ASP A 163 -15.97 7.30 -7.20
C ASP A 163 -16.13 6.13 -6.22
N PHE A 164 -16.09 6.45 -4.93
CA PHE A 164 -16.18 5.50 -3.82
C PHE A 164 -17.62 5.38 -3.27
N ALA A 165 -18.63 5.91 -3.95
CA ALA A 165 -20.02 5.86 -3.48
C ALA A 165 -20.52 4.44 -3.29
N ASP A 166 -20.10 3.50 -4.14
CA ASP A 166 -20.34 2.07 -3.96
C ASP A 166 -18.99 1.34 -3.73
N ARG A 167 -18.78 0.85 -2.51
CA ARG A 167 -17.56 0.12 -2.14
C ARG A 167 -17.44 -1.25 -2.83
N ASN A 168 -18.53 -1.80 -3.34
CA ASN A 168 -18.54 -3.07 -4.06
C ASN A 168 -18.30 -2.88 -5.55
N ASP A 169 -18.66 -1.71 -6.09
CA ASP A 169 -18.49 -1.35 -7.50
C ASP A 169 -17.73 -0.02 -7.63
N LEU A 170 -16.46 -0.04 -7.23
CA LEU A 170 -15.59 1.12 -7.29
C LEU A 170 -15.34 1.52 -8.74
N LYS A 171 -15.72 2.75 -9.09
CA LYS A 171 -15.52 3.31 -10.43
C LYS A 171 -14.35 4.27 -10.46
N TYR A 172 -13.59 4.23 -11.52
CA TYR A 172 -12.51 5.18 -11.73
C TYR A 172 -12.31 5.51 -13.20
N SER A 173 -11.77 6.70 -13.47
CA SER A 173 -11.39 7.13 -14.81
C SER A 173 -10.07 7.91 -14.79
N LYS A 174 -9.15 7.55 -15.69
CA LYS A 174 -7.91 8.32 -15.87
C LYS A 174 -8.21 9.69 -16.43
N LEU A 175 -7.53 10.70 -15.90
CA LEU A 175 -7.64 12.08 -16.35
C LEU A 175 -6.45 12.42 -17.27
N ASP A 176 -6.72 13.06 -18.40
CA ASP A 176 -5.65 13.63 -19.24
C ASP A 176 -5.14 14.95 -18.63
N PHE A 177 -4.42 14.81 -17.55
CA PHE A 177 -3.84 15.93 -16.81
C PHE A 177 -2.36 15.66 -16.50
N SER A 178 -1.53 16.68 -16.62
CA SER A 178 -0.12 16.64 -16.20
C SER A 178 0.31 18.00 -15.69
N TYR A 179 0.89 18.05 -14.49
CA TYR A 179 1.47 19.29 -13.95
C TYR A 179 2.53 19.88 -14.86
N GLY A 180 3.32 19.04 -15.56
CA GLY A 180 4.34 19.49 -16.49
C GLY A 180 3.80 20.27 -17.69
N LYS A 181 2.56 20.04 -18.11
CA LYS A 181 1.90 20.83 -19.17
C LYS A 181 1.66 22.30 -18.76
N PHE A 182 1.67 22.59 -17.46
CA PHE A 182 1.39 23.92 -16.89
C PHE A 182 2.63 24.54 -16.23
N ASP A 183 3.81 23.97 -16.45
CA ASP A 183 5.06 24.40 -15.79
C ASP A 183 4.96 24.46 -14.26
N HIS A 184 4.22 23.53 -13.68
CA HIS A 184 4.03 23.41 -12.23
C HIS A 184 4.84 22.23 -11.71
N LYS A 185 5.33 22.36 -10.47
CA LYS A 185 6.02 21.30 -9.72
C LYS A 185 5.31 21.02 -8.43
N LEU A 186 5.20 19.75 -8.08
CA LEU A 186 4.76 19.33 -6.76
C LEU A 186 5.96 19.43 -5.80
N VAL A 187 5.80 20.17 -4.71
CA VAL A 187 6.82 20.28 -3.67
C VAL A 187 6.33 19.55 -2.43
N ILE A 188 7.11 18.57 -1.96
CA ILE A 188 6.85 17.83 -0.73
C ILE A 188 7.78 18.40 0.34
N ALA A 189 7.20 19.10 1.32
CA ALA A 189 7.94 19.63 2.47
C ALA A 189 7.76 18.68 3.66
N VAL A 190 8.85 18.09 4.14
CA VAL A 190 8.85 17.16 5.26
C VAL A 190 9.50 17.82 6.47
N SER A 191 8.76 17.90 7.58
CA SER A 191 9.28 18.37 8.86
C SER A 191 9.53 17.19 9.80
N TYR A 192 10.79 16.86 10.03
CA TYR A 192 11.18 15.79 10.96
C TYR A 192 10.95 16.15 12.44
N THR A 193 10.66 17.41 12.77
CA THR A 193 10.51 17.88 14.15
C THR A 193 9.17 17.53 14.80
N HIS A 194 8.10 17.34 14.01
CA HIS A 194 6.75 17.04 14.54
C HIS A 194 6.35 15.57 14.43
N LEU A 195 6.94 14.81 13.49
CA LEU A 195 6.60 13.40 13.27
C LEU A 195 7.13 12.47 14.37
N ARG A 196 8.18 12.87 15.10
CA ARG A 196 8.72 12.07 16.21
C ARG A 196 7.83 11.98 17.44
N ALA A 197 6.84 12.84 17.61
CA ALA A 197 5.99 12.85 18.80
C ALA A 197 4.84 11.82 18.73
N HIS A 198 4.43 11.38 17.54
CA HIS A 198 3.30 10.46 17.36
C HIS A 198 3.66 9.12 16.67
N GLU A 199 4.84 8.98 16.11
CA GLU A 199 5.23 7.80 15.30
C GLU A 199 6.40 7.00 15.88
N THR A 200 6.92 7.33 17.04
CA THR A 200 8.06 6.63 17.66
C THR A 200 7.77 5.20 18.13
N GLY A 201 6.61 4.65 17.84
CA GLY A 201 6.25 3.27 18.16
C GLY A 201 6.23 2.29 16.98
N ALA A 202 6.44 2.72 15.74
CA ALA A 202 6.18 1.89 14.56
C ALA A 202 7.42 1.54 13.71
N TYR A 203 8.61 2.08 14.01
CA TYR A 203 9.78 1.95 13.11
C TYR A 203 11.10 1.65 13.85
N LEU A 204 11.06 0.76 14.84
CA LEU A 204 12.26 0.07 15.35
C LEU A 204 11.98 -1.41 15.47
#